data_5b538331b3bb2e6b5f30decc8c4e8d61
#
_entry.id   5b538331b3bb2e6b5f30decc8c4e8d61
#
_cell.length_a   1.000
_cell.length_b   1.000
_cell.length_c   1.000
_cell.angle_alpha   90.00
_cell.angle_beta   90.00
_cell.angle_gamma   90.00
#
_symmetry.space_group_name_H-M   'P 1'
#
loop_
_entity.id
_entity.type
_entity.pdbx_description
1 polymer ?
#
loop_
_entity_poly.entity_id
_entity_poly.type
_entity_poly.pdbx_seq_one_letter_code
_entity_poly.pdbx_strand_id
1 'polypeptide(L)'
;LQVRPYHWRPSGSFLAHLLKATTQQHHRALAPTIARLVPPTAVVFDVGAHAGQYTKLFARAANHGRVYAFEPGSYARSILRTVVWLHGLSNVAVVPMALGSEARLDTLTIPLKSSGSFGFGLSHLGKPSERWRAVAQEIVAVTTVDGVVKTLNLDRLDFIKADIEGWELRLLHGAESTLDRFRPRLLLELSGTALTRAGDRLAEAFAFLAARGYRAFRFEAGASLAPVAESADGDFWFIPAEDPAANANLSPQRHGSEPGP
;
A
#
# COMPACT_ATOMS: atom_id res chain seq x y z
N LEU A 1 -21.05 7.00 20.16
CA LEU A 1 -20.40 7.30 18.86
C LEU A 1 -21.39 7.98 17.93
N GLN A 2 -21.05 9.17 17.40
CA GLN A 2 -21.86 9.87 16.41
C GLN A 2 -21.40 9.44 15.00
N VAL A 3 -22.31 8.88 14.19
CA VAL A 3 -22.06 8.45 12.81
C VAL A 3 -22.76 9.39 11.85
N ARG A 4 -22.07 9.82 10.80
CA ARG A 4 -22.60 10.68 9.74
C ARG A 4 -22.23 10.13 8.37
N PRO A 5 -23.10 10.25 7.32
CA PRO A 5 -22.69 9.97 5.96
C PRO A 5 -21.60 10.98 5.54
N TYR A 6 -20.58 10.49 4.84
CA TYR A 6 -19.55 11.35 4.28
C TYR A 6 -19.96 11.83 2.88
N HIS A 7 -19.95 13.14 2.72
CA HIS A 7 -20.13 13.78 1.41
C HIS A 7 -18.91 14.66 1.14
N TRP A 8 -18.07 14.21 0.21
CA TRP A 8 -16.89 14.96 -0.19
C TRP A 8 -17.29 16.31 -0.80
N ARG A 9 -16.62 17.38 -0.36
CA ARG A 9 -16.71 18.73 -0.94
C ARG A 9 -15.34 19.38 -0.96
N PRO A 10 -15.01 20.16 -2.03
CA PRO A 10 -13.78 20.96 -2.04
C PRO A 10 -13.77 21.93 -0.83
N SER A 11 -12.61 22.04 -0.19
CA SER A 11 -12.39 22.90 0.98
C SER A 11 -10.98 23.47 0.95
N GLY A 12 -10.69 24.49 1.77
CA GLY A 12 -9.33 25.02 1.91
C GLY A 12 -8.34 23.96 2.38
N SER A 13 -8.76 23.02 3.25
CA SER A 13 -7.92 21.87 3.65
C SER A 13 -7.64 20.91 2.50
N PHE A 14 -8.58 20.74 1.57
CA PHE A 14 -8.34 19.95 0.35
C PHE A 14 -7.21 20.53 -0.49
N LEU A 15 -7.22 21.85 -0.74
CA LEU A 15 -6.18 22.53 -1.50
C LEU A 15 -4.81 22.40 -0.82
N ALA A 16 -4.75 22.54 0.51
CA ALA A 16 -3.52 22.36 1.28
C ALA A 16 -2.99 20.91 1.19
N HIS A 17 -3.87 19.90 1.30
CA HIS A 17 -3.49 18.50 1.15
C HIS A 17 -3.06 18.19 -0.29
N LEU A 18 -3.75 18.74 -1.30
CA LEU A 18 -3.37 18.59 -2.70
C LEU A 18 -1.99 19.20 -2.97
N LEU A 19 -1.74 20.42 -2.50
CA LEU A 19 -0.44 21.07 -2.64
C LEU A 19 0.67 20.24 -1.97
N LYS A 20 0.44 19.75 -0.76
CA LYS A 20 1.38 18.87 -0.07
C LYS A 20 1.61 17.57 -0.86
N ALA A 21 0.56 16.92 -1.36
CA ALA A 21 0.67 15.67 -2.10
C ALA A 21 1.44 15.83 -3.42
N THR A 22 1.29 16.98 -4.10
CA THR A 22 1.97 17.27 -5.36
C THR A 22 3.42 17.68 -5.17
N THR A 23 3.73 18.50 -4.16
CA THR A 23 5.08 19.09 -3.99
C THR A 23 6.00 18.26 -3.09
N GLN A 24 5.45 17.43 -2.19
CA GLN A 24 6.25 16.64 -1.24
C GLN A 24 6.30 15.16 -1.63
N GLN A 25 7.42 14.52 -1.28
CA GLN A 25 7.63 13.08 -1.43
C GLN A 25 8.12 12.50 -0.10
N HIS A 26 7.21 11.95 0.71
CA HIS A 26 7.50 11.47 2.06
C HIS A 26 8.45 10.27 2.09
N HIS A 27 8.25 9.27 1.23
CA HIS A 27 9.03 8.02 1.22
C HIS A 27 10.22 8.07 0.25
N ARG A 28 10.84 9.25 0.06
CA ARG A 28 11.94 9.44 -0.90
C ARG A 28 13.14 8.52 -0.62
N ALA A 29 13.41 8.21 0.64
CA ALA A 29 14.48 7.29 1.03
C ALA A 29 14.30 5.87 0.46
N LEU A 30 13.06 5.44 0.20
CA LEU A 30 12.76 4.13 -0.37
C LEU A 30 12.94 4.08 -1.90
N ALA A 31 13.08 5.21 -2.58
CA ALA A 31 13.15 5.26 -4.04
C ALA A 31 14.25 4.35 -4.64
N PRO A 32 15.49 4.30 -4.11
CA PRO A 32 16.51 3.40 -4.64
C PRO A 32 16.15 1.91 -4.46
N THR A 33 15.58 1.54 -3.30
CA THR A 33 15.13 0.17 -3.03
C THR A 33 13.98 -0.23 -3.93
N ILE A 34 12.99 0.66 -4.12
CA ILE A 34 11.87 0.46 -5.04
C ILE A 34 12.40 0.27 -6.47
N ALA A 35 13.30 1.14 -6.95
CA ALA A 35 13.86 1.05 -8.30
C ALA A 35 14.64 -0.26 -8.54
N ARG A 36 15.24 -0.83 -7.50
CA ARG A 36 15.94 -2.12 -7.57
C ARG A 36 14.97 -3.30 -7.56
N LEU A 37 13.86 -3.21 -6.81
CA LEU A 37 12.92 -4.32 -6.61
C LEU A 37 11.73 -4.29 -7.56
N VAL A 38 11.48 -3.16 -8.22
CA VAL A 38 10.38 -2.98 -9.19
C VAL A 38 10.96 -2.76 -10.57
N PRO A 39 10.96 -3.80 -11.44
CA PRO A 39 11.46 -3.67 -12.81
C PRO A 39 10.72 -2.60 -13.62
N PRO A 40 11.35 -2.00 -14.63
CA PRO A 40 10.72 -0.98 -15.49
C PRO A 40 9.42 -1.43 -16.15
N THR A 41 9.27 -2.73 -16.44
CA THR A 41 8.08 -3.34 -17.07
C THR A 41 7.09 -3.93 -16.08
N ALA A 42 7.28 -3.69 -14.77
CA ALA A 42 6.48 -4.33 -13.72
C ALA A 42 5.00 -3.93 -13.78
N VAL A 43 4.15 -4.88 -13.41
CA VAL A 43 2.77 -4.62 -13.00
C VAL A 43 2.74 -4.51 -11.49
N VAL A 44 2.25 -3.38 -10.98
CA VAL A 44 2.26 -3.03 -9.56
C VAL A 44 0.84 -2.73 -9.07
N PHE A 45 0.47 -3.29 -7.92
CA PHE A 45 -0.71 -2.88 -7.16
C PHE A 45 -0.28 -2.03 -5.97
N ASP A 46 -0.73 -0.78 -5.93
CA ASP A 46 -0.58 0.16 -4.80
C ASP A 46 -1.93 0.23 -4.08
N VAL A 47 -2.07 -0.56 -3.02
CA VAL A 47 -3.32 -0.72 -2.26
C VAL A 47 -3.29 0.19 -1.04
N GLY A 48 -4.35 0.99 -0.89
CA GLY A 48 -4.35 2.13 0.03
C GLY A 48 -3.47 3.26 -0.50
N ALA A 49 -3.65 3.61 -1.77
CA ALA A 49 -2.79 4.59 -2.46
C ALA A 49 -2.90 6.01 -1.88
N HIS A 50 -3.98 6.30 -1.13
CA HIS A 50 -4.24 7.56 -0.46
C HIS A 50 -3.99 8.77 -1.40
N ALA A 51 -3.05 9.66 -1.06
CA ALA A 51 -2.70 10.84 -1.86
C ALA A 51 -1.56 10.58 -2.88
N GLY A 52 -1.19 9.31 -3.15
CA GLY A 52 -0.29 8.93 -4.23
C GLY A 52 1.20 9.02 -3.92
N GLN A 53 1.61 8.97 -2.64
CA GLN A 53 3.02 9.06 -2.29
C GLN A 53 3.83 7.87 -2.81
N TYR A 54 3.35 6.63 -2.60
CA TYR A 54 3.94 5.43 -3.17
C TYR A 54 3.64 5.29 -4.66
N THR A 55 2.44 5.65 -5.10
CA THR A 55 2.06 5.63 -6.52
C THR A 55 3.06 6.37 -7.41
N LYS A 56 3.54 7.56 -7.00
CA LYS A 56 4.55 8.33 -7.73
C LYS A 56 5.90 7.59 -7.83
N LEU A 57 6.30 6.88 -6.79
CA LEU A 57 7.55 6.10 -6.78
C LEU A 57 7.43 4.88 -7.70
N PHE A 58 6.34 4.13 -7.59
CA PHE A 58 6.08 2.97 -8.43
C PHE A 58 5.91 3.35 -9.91
N ALA A 59 5.20 4.44 -10.20
CA ALA A 59 5.03 4.90 -11.58
C ALA A 59 6.35 5.27 -12.26
N ARG A 60 7.31 5.81 -11.50
CA ARG A 60 8.66 6.11 -12.01
C ARG A 60 9.52 4.87 -12.16
N ALA A 61 9.42 3.91 -11.23
CA ALA A 61 10.16 2.66 -11.29
C ALA A 61 9.64 1.77 -12.44
N ALA A 62 8.32 1.57 -12.52
CA ALA A 62 7.64 0.79 -13.54
C ALA A 62 7.27 1.64 -14.77
N ASN A 63 8.20 2.43 -15.31
CA ASN A 63 7.94 3.44 -16.34
C ASN A 63 7.53 2.87 -17.71
N HIS A 64 7.77 1.59 -17.96
CA HIS A 64 7.30 0.81 -19.11
C HIS A 64 6.28 -0.27 -18.71
N GLY A 65 5.87 -0.28 -17.45
CA GLY A 65 4.90 -1.19 -16.86
C GLY A 65 3.56 -0.52 -16.58
N ARG A 66 2.87 -1.01 -15.53
CA ARG A 66 1.57 -0.49 -15.13
C ARG A 66 1.44 -0.44 -13.63
N VAL A 67 0.85 0.62 -13.10
CA VAL A 67 0.50 0.77 -11.69
C VAL A 67 -1.01 0.87 -11.55
N TYR A 68 -1.61 0.00 -10.77
CA TYR A 68 -3.02 0.08 -10.36
C TYR A 68 -3.07 0.60 -8.94
N ALA A 69 -3.54 1.82 -8.76
CA ALA A 69 -3.61 2.52 -7.47
C ALA A 69 -5.04 2.42 -6.92
N PHE A 70 -5.22 1.58 -5.89
CA PHE A 70 -6.51 1.33 -5.26
C PHE A 70 -6.72 2.29 -4.09
N GLU A 71 -7.76 3.11 -4.19
CA GLU A 71 -8.16 4.05 -3.14
C GLU A 71 -9.69 4.13 -3.08
N PRO A 72 -10.32 3.52 -2.07
CA PRO A 72 -11.78 3.51 -1.94
C PRO A 72 -12.35 4.87 -1.54
N GLY A 73 -11.66 5.64 -0.69
CA GLY A 73 -12.15 6.90 -0.14
C GLY A 73 -12.22 8.03 -1.18
N SER A 74 -13.38 8.63 -1.36
CA SER A 74 -13.61 9.66 -2.38
C SER A 74 -12.71 10.89 -2.22
N TYR A 75 -12.42 11.30 -0.98
CA TYR A 75 -11.54 12.43 -0.70
C TYR A 75 -10.08 12.16 -1.13
N ALA A 76 -9.49 11.10 -0.61
CA ALA A 76 -8.10 10.73 -0.92
C ALA A 76 -7.93 10.43 -2.41
N ARG A 77 -8.90 9.70 -3.01
CA ARG A 77 -8.94 9.39 -4.43
C ARG A 77 -9.00 10.63 -5.33
N SER A 78 -9.72 11.68 -4.92
CA SER A 78 -9.76 12.93 -5.70
C SER A 78 -8.41 13.63 -5.72
N ILE A 79 -7.67 13.62 -4.60
CA ILE A 79 -6.29 14.11 -4.54
C ILE A 79 -5.39 13.24 -5.41
N LEU A 80 -5.45 11.91 -5.26
CA LEU A 80 -4.67 10.96 -6.04
C LEU A 80 -4.82 11.17 -7.55
N ARG A 81 -6.07 11.27 -8.04
CA ARG A 81 -6.36 11.53 -9.47
C ARG A 81 -5.72 12.82 -9.95
N THR A 82 -5.81 13.89 -9.16
CA THR A 82 -5.20 15.18 -9.50
C THR A 82 -3.67 15.08 -9.49
N VAL A 83 -3.07 14.38 -8.53
CA VAL A 83 -1.62 14.12 -8.47
C VAL A 83 -1.16 13.35 -9.71
N VAL A 84 -1.86 12.27 -10.07
CA VAL A 84 -1.56 11.45 -11.26
C VAL A 84 -1.59 12.31 -12.52
N TRP A 85 -2.60 13.16 -12.67
CA TRP A 85 -2.73 14.07 -13.81
C TRP A 85 -1.63 15.15 -13.85
N LEU A 86 -1.39 15.86 -12.73
CA LEU A 86 -0.38 16.92 -12.62
C LEU A 86 1.05 16.42 -12.87
N HIS A 87 1.34 15.18 -12.46
CA HIS A 87 2.67 14.58 -12.69
C HIS A 87 2.79 13.81 -14.00
N GLY A 88 1.74 13.80 -14.86
CA GLY A 88 1.76 13.12 -16.15
C GLY A 88 1.99 11.60 -16.05
N LEU A 89 1.50 10.94 -14.98
CA LEU A 89 1.74 9.51 -14.72
C LEU A 89 0.81 8.66 -15.61
N SER A 90 1.09 8.56 -16.89
CA SER A 90 0.25 7.89 -17.90
C SER A 90 0.16 6.37 -17.70
N ASN A 91 1.10 5.77 -16.97
CA ASN A 91 1.11 4.35 -16.63
C ASN A 91 0.32 4.01 -15.36
N VAL A 92 -0.38 4.98 -14.74
CA VAL A 92 -1.18 4.77 -13.53
C VAL A 92 -2.67 4.70 -13.84
N ALA A 93 -3.33 3.66 -13.36
CA ALA A 93 -4.79 3.53 -13.32
C ALA A 93 -5.28 3.67 -11.87
N VAL A 94 -6.12 4.69 -11.60
CA VAL A 94 -6.73 4.89 -10.27
C VAL A 94 -8.03 4.09 -10.19
N VAL A 95 -8.09 3.14 -9.26
CA VAL A 95 -9.21 2.21 -9.07
C VAL A 95 -9.99 2.58 -7.80
N PRO A 96 -11.31 2.87 -7.89
CA PRO A 96 -12.14 3.32 -6.78
C PRO A 96 -12.67 2.15 -5.93
N MET A 97 -11.80 1.25 -5.51
CA MET A 97 -12.16 0.03 -4.78
C MET A 97 -11.17 -0.23 -3.66
N ALA A 98 -11.64 -0.90 -2.61
CA ALA A 98 -10.78 -1.55 -1.63
C ALA A 98 -10.50 -3.00 -2.05
N LEU A 99 -9.41 -3.57 -1.51
CA LEU A 99 -9.08 -4.98 -1.67
C LEU A 99 -9.17 -5.71 -0.32
N GLY A 100 -9.75 -6.90 -0.33
CA GLY A 100 -9.96 -7.73 0.85
C GLY A 100 -10.10 -9.21 0.48
N SER A 101 -10.67 -10.02 1.37
CA SER A 101 -10.79 -11.47 1.20
C SER A 101 -11.96 -11.90 0.30
N GLU A 102 -12.94 -11.01 0.07
CA GLU A 102 -14.13 -11.31 -0.72
C GLU A 102 -14.72 -10.06 -1.38
N ALA A 103 -15.51 -10.25 -2.44
CA ALA A 103 -16.21 -9.16 -3.12
C ALA A 103 -17.51 -8.82 -2.37
N ARG A 104 -17.64 -7.54 -1.92
CA ARG A 104 -18.83 -7.04 -1.23
C ARG A 104 -18.89 -5.51 -1.24
N LEU A 105 -20.01 -4.96 -0.76
CA LEU A 105 -20.04 -3.57 -0.29
C LEU A 105 -19.65 -3.54 1.19
N ASP A 106 -18.88 -2.53 1.58
CA ASP A 106 -18.48 -2.32 2.96
C ASP A 106 -18.50 -0.82 3.30
N THR A 107 -18.29 -0.52 4.57
CA THR A 107 -18.28 0.84 5.07
C THR A 107 -16.85 1.28 5.38
N LEU A 108 -16.38 2.30 4.66
CA LEU A 108 -15.15 3.01 4.99
C LEU A 108 -15.44 4.01 6.13
N THR A 109 -14.82 3.77 7.28
CA THR A 109 -14.95 4.63 8.46
C THR A 109 -13.86 5.68 8.46
N ILE A 110 -14.24 6.96 8.50
CA ILE A 110 -13.35 8.12 8.49
C ILE A 110 -13.43 8.79 9.86
N PRO A 111 -12.39 8.70 10.71
CA PRO A 111 -12.42 9.31 12.05
C PRO A 111 -12.52 10.82 11.99
N LEU A 112 -13.32 11.40 12.92
CA LEU A 112 -13.35 12.83 13.16
C LEU A 112 -12.43 13.16 14.34
N LYS A 113 -11.40 13.95 14.10
CA LYS A 113 -10.44 14.40 15.13
C LYS A 113 -11.10 15.37 16.11
N SER A 114 -10.54 15.54 17.29
CA SER A 114 -10.99 16.51 18.30
C SER A 114 -10.99 17.96 17.79
N SER A 115 -10.13 18.27 16.83
CA SER A 115 -10.10 19.56 16.11
C SER A 115 -11.28 19.77 15.14
N GLY A 116 -12.18 18.80 14.98
CA GLY A 116 -13.28 18.82 14.00
C GLY A 116 -12.86 18.46 12.56
N SER A 117 -11.58 18.19 12.31
CA SER A 117 -11.09 17.78 10.99
C SER A 117 -11.17 16.26 10.79
N PHE A 118 -11.37 15.82 9.55
CA PHE A 118 -11.35 14.40 9.20
C PHE A 118 -9.95 13.82 9.22
N GLY A 119 -9.81 12.61 9.78
CA GLY A 119 -8.57 11.84 9.81
C GLY A 119 -8.46 10.88 8.64
N PHE A 120 -8.38 11.39 7.41
CA PHE A 120 -8.40 10.56 6.20
C PHE A 120 -7.29 9.50 6.14
N GLY A 121 -6.10 9.79 6.70
CA GLY A 121 -4.99 8.83 6.80
C GLY A 121 -5.20 7.74 7.87
N LEU A 122 -6.32 7.78 8.60
CA LEU A 122 -6.71 6.78 9.60
C LEU A 122 -8.03 6.10 9.21
N SER A 123 -8.43 6.25 7.94
CA SER A 123 -9.65 5.63 7.42
C SER A 123 -9.44 4.13 7.29
N HIS A 124 -10.42 3.36 7.75
CA HIS A 124 -10.35 1.90 7.74
C HIS A 124 -11.72 1.30 7.40
N LEU A 125 -11.70 0.08 6.89
CA LEU A 125 -12.92 -0.68 6.67
C LEU A 125 -13.45 -1.29 7.98
N GLY A 126 -14.76 -1.55 8.02
CA GLY A 126 -15.43 -2.21 9.13
C GLY A 126 -15.82 -1.27 10.28
N LYS A 127 -15.98 -1.87 11.46
CA LYS A 127 -16.54 -1.16 12.64
C LYS A 127 -15.63 -0.03 13.11
N PRO A 128 -16.23 1.13 13.50
CA PRO A 128 -15.46 2.23 14.09
C PRO A 128 -14.81 1.83 15.42
N SER A 129 -13.60 2.33 15.65
CA SER A 129 -12.95 2.18 16.95
C SER A 129 -13.66 3.02 18.02
N GLU A 130 -13.81 2.46 19.23
CA GLU A 130 -14.44 3.13 20.38
C GLU A 130 -13.71 4.41 20.85
N ARG A 131 -12.43 4.54 20.47
CA ARG A 131 -11.63 5.73 20.79
C ARG A 131 -12.14 7.01 20.10
N TRP A 132 -12.94 6.87 19.03
CA TRP A 132 -13.47 8.02 18.30
C TRP A 132 -14.84 8.43 18.80
N ARG A 133 -15.02 9.73 19.08
CA ARG A 133 -16.32 10.27 19.50
C ARG A 133 -17.30 10.44 18.34
N ALA A 134 -16.78 10.69 17.16
CA ALA A 134 -17.55 10.82 15.93
C ALA A 134 -16.77 10.29 14.72
N VAL A 135 -17.50 9.77 13.75
CA VAL A 135 -16.96 9.28 12.47
C VAL A 135 -17.86 9.72 11.32
N ALA A 136 -17.30 9.85 10.15
CA ALA A 136 -18.04 9.83 8.91
C ALA A 136 -17.90 8.47 8.23
N GLN A 137 -18.86 8.10 7.39
CA GLN A 137 -18.88 6.81 6.71
C GLN A 137 -19.19 6.99 5.23
N GLU A 138 -18.48 6.23 4.41
CA GLU A 138 -18.68 6.14 2.97
C GLU A 138 -18.87 4.65 2.59
N ILE A 139 -19.89 4.34 1.78
CA ILE A 139 -20.08 2.99 1.24
C ILE A 139 -19.10 2.82 0.08
N VAL A 140 -18.31 1.75 0.13
CA VAL A 140 -17.28 1.46 -0.85
C VAL A 140 -17.39 0.01 -1.35
N ALA A 141 -16.98 -0.22 -2.60
CA ALA A 141 -16.86 -1.57 -3.14
C ALA A 141 -15.54 -2.18 -2.67
N VAL A 142 -15.61 -3.43 -2.24
CA VAL A 142 -14.46 -4.30 -1.96
C VAL A 142 -14.43 -5.41 -2.99
N THR A 143 -13.24 -5.77 -3.45
CA THR A 143 -12.99 -6.95 -4.29
C THR A 143 -11.73 -7.68 -3.80
N THR A 144 -11.31 -8.74 -4.49
CA THR A 144 -10.09 -9.48 -4.15
C THR A 144 -8.98 -9.17 -5.16
N VAL A 145 -7.71 -9.37 -4.76
CA VAL A 145 -6.57 -9.31 -5.68
C VAL A 145 -6.79 -10.30 -6.83
N ASP A 146 -7.16 -11.54 -6.52
CA ASP A 146 -7.43 -12.59 -7.51
C ASP A 146 -8.54 -12.20 -8.48
N GLY A 147 -9.60 -11.53 -7.97
CA GLY A 147 -10.71 -11.03 -8.78
C GLY A 147 -10.26 -9.93 -9.74
N VAL A 148 -9.41 -9.01 -9.31
CA VAL A 148 -8.83 -7.96 -10.17
C VAL A 148 -7.92 -8.56 -11.23
N VAL A 149 -7.01 -9.46 -10.85
CA VAL A 149 -6.11 -10.17 -11.77
C VAL A 149 -6.90 -10.85 -12.87
N LYS A 150 -7.97 -11.57 -12.50
CA LYS A 150 -8.87 -12.24 -13.44
C LYS A 150 -9.61 -11.25 -14.36
N THR A 151 -10.19 -10.19 -13.77
CA THR A 151 -11.00 -9.20 -14.52
C THR A 151 -10.15 -8.43 -15.53
N LEU A 152 -8.92 -8.09 -15.18
CA LEU A 152 -8.00 -7.37 -16.05
C LEU A 152 -7.20 -8.32 -16.97
N ASN A 153 -7.43 -9.63 -16.86
CA ASN A 153 -6.69 -10.67 -17.59
C ASN A 153 -5.18 -10.49 -17.51
N LEU A 154 -4.66 -10.26 -16.29
CA LEU A 154 -3.23 -10.06 -16.08
C LEU A 154 -2.49 -11.40 -16.19
N ASP A 155 -1.41 -11.40 -16.94
CA ASP A 155 -0.48 -12.51 -17.09
C ASP A 155 0.68 -12.47 -16.10
N ARG A 156 0.84 -11.33 -15.38
CA ARG A 156 1.83 -11.10 -14.33
C ARG A 156 1.33 -10.09 -13.30
N LEU A 157 1.85 -10.19 -12.09
CA LEU A 157 1.82 -9.18 -11.05
C LEU A 157 3.15 -9.27 -10.29
N ASP A 158 3.95 -8.21 -10.33
CA ASP A 158 5.35 -8.25 -9.85
C ASP A 158 5.49 -7.68 -8.46
N PHE A 159 4.59 -6.78 -8.08
CA PHE A 159 4.68 -6.08 -6.81
C PHE A 159 3.30 -5.70 -6.26
N ILE A 160 3.12 -5.88 -4.95
CA ILE A 160 1.95 -5.39 -4.21
C ILE A 160 2.47 -4.57 -3.02
N LYS A 161 2.04 -3.32 -2.90
CA LYS A 161 2.14 -2.54 -1.66
C LYS A 161 0.77 -2.52 -1.02
N ALA A 162 0.69 -2.76 0.30
CA ALA A 162 -0.54 -2.56 1.06
C ALA A 162 -0.26 -1.79 2.36
N ASP A 163 -1.09 -0.76 2.58
CA ASP A 163 -1.16 0.08 3.77
C ASP A 163 -2.65 0.43 3.88
N ILE A 164 -3.38 -0.43 4.57
CA ILE A 164 -4.85 -0.46 4.60
C ILE A 164 -5.42 -0.58 6.00
N GLU A 165 -4.63 -0.10 6.96
CA GLU A 165 -5.06 0.15 8.33
C GLU A 165 -5.65 -1.10 9.03
N GLY A 166 -4.99 -2.27 8.85
CA GLY A 166 -5.31 -3.53 9.53
C GLY A 166 -6.08 -4.55 8.68
N TRP A 167 -6.24 -4.31 7.38
CA TRP A 167 -6.89 -5.25 6.45
C TRP A 167 -5.90 -6.08 5.63
N GLU A 168 -4.61 -6.01 5.94
CA GLU A 168 -3.53 -6.65 5.19
C GLU A 168 -3.70 -8.17 5.14
N LEU A 169 -4.07 -8.83 6.25
CA LEU A 169 -4.29 -10.28 6.26
C LEU A 169 -5.49 -10.68 5.37
N ARG A 170 -6.55 -9.87 5.36
CA ARG A 170 -7.72 -10.09 4.48
C ARG A 170 -7.37 -9.89 3.01
N LEU A 171 -6.51 -8.92 2.69
CA LEU A 171 -5.98 -8.74 1.35
C LEU A 171 -5.18 -9.99 0.94
N LEU A 172 -4.32 -10.52 1.82
CA LEU A 172 -3.53 -11.72 1.56
C LEU A 172 -4.42 -12.94 1.27
N HIS A 173 -5.50 -13.14 2.03
CA HIS A 173 -6.49 -14.19 1.74
C HIS A 173 -7.20 -13.99 0.39
N GLY A 174 -7.44 -12.75 -0.02
CA GLY A 174 -8.00 -12.44 -1.35
C GLY A 174 -6.98 -12.49 -2.50
N ALA A 175 -5.73 -12.85 -2.21
CA ALA A 175 -4.62 -12.90 -3.15
C ALA A 175 -4.00 -14.29 -3.29
N GLU A 176 -4.58 -15.34 -2.71
CA GLU A 176 -3.94 -16.66 -2.60
C GLU A 176 -3.48 -17.21 -3.94
N SER A 177 -4.39 -17.26 -4.94
CA SER A 177 -4.05 -17.74 -6.29
C SER A 177 -2.97 -16.86 -6.96
N THR A 178 -3.01 -15.56 -6.74
CA THR A 178 -2.04 -14.60 -7.28
C THR A 178 -0.66 -14.78 -6.63
N LEU A 179 -0.62 -14.95 -5.31
CA LEU A 179 0.62 -15.18 -4.56
C LEU A 179 1.28 -16.49 -4.99
N ASP A 180 0.51 -17.55 -5.15
CA ASP A 180 1.01 -18.87 -5.54
C ASP A 180 1.49 -18.89 -7.01
N ARG A 181 0.78 -18.17 -7.90
CA ARG A 181 1.06 -18.18 -9.35
C ARG A 181 2.17 -17.20 -9.76
N PHE A 182 2.08 -15.95 -9.30
CA PHE A 182 2.94 -14.86 -9.79
C PHE A 182 4.08 -14.51 -8.84
N ARG A 183 3.98 -14.94 -7.58
CA ARG A 183 5.05 -14.74 -6.59
C ARG A 183 5.49 -13.27 -6.47
N PRO A 184 4.54 -12.29 -6.40
CA PRO A 184 4.90 -10.88 -6.34
C PRO A 184 5.72 -10.57 -5.09
N ARG A 185 6.63 -9.60 -5.17
CA ARG A 185 7.22 -8.98 -3.99
C ARG A 185 6.18 -8.13 -3.29
N LEU A 186 6.23 -8.08 -1.95
CA LEU A 186 5.24 -7.33 -1.18
C LEU A 186 5.92 -6.26 -0.32
N LEU A 187 5.26 -5.12 -0.14
CA LEU A 187 5.55 -4.11 0.89
C LEU A 187 4.28 -3.90 1.69
N LEU A 188 4.27 -4.35 2.94
CA LEU A 188 3.11 -4.29 3.82
C LEU A 188 3.41 -3.41 5.04
N GLU A 189 2.53 -2.43 5.32
CA GLU A 189 2.51 -1.76 6.62
C GLU A 189 1.68 -2.61 7.58
N LEU A 190 2.32 -3.22 8.59
CA LEU A 190 1.68 -4.11 9.54
C LEU A 190 1.65 -3.48 10.93
N SER A 191 0.46 -3.28 11.47
CA SER A 191 0.24 -2.79 12.83
C SER A 191 -0.61 -3.78 13.63
N GLY A 192 -0.06 -4.31 14.70
CA GLY A 192 -0.76 -5.25 15.58
C GLY A 192 -2.04 -4.66 16.16
N THR A 193 -2.04 -3.36 16.48
CA THR A 193 -3.24 -2.64 16.95
C THR A 193 -4.31 -2.55 15.84
N ALA A 194 -3.91 -2.27 14.61
CA ALA A 194 -4.83 -2.14 13.49
C ALA A 194 -5.42 -3.52 13.11
N LEU A 195 -4.58 -4.55 13.01
CA LEU A 195 -5.00 -5.93 12.75
C LEU A 195 -5.94 -6.46 13.84
N THR A 196 -5.62 -6.26 15.13
CA THR A 196 -6.50 -6.67 16.25
C THR A 196 -7.86 -5.98 16.17
N ARG A 197 -7.92 -4.71 15.78
CA ARG A 197 -9.18 -4.00 15.54
C ARG A 197 -10.02 -4.67 14.45
N ALA A 198 -9.37 -5.20 13.42
CA ALA A 198 -10.02 -5.93 12.34
C ALA A 198 -10.39 -7.39 12.71
N GLY A 199 -9.95 -7.86 13.88
CA GLY A 199 -10.17 -9.24 14.37
C GLY A 199 -9.06 -10.21 13.96
N ASP A 200 -7.95 -9.70 13.44
CA ASP A 200 -6.81 -10.45 12.92
C ASP A 200 -5.59 -10.27 13.84
N ARG A 201 -4.54 -11.09 13.68
CA ARG A 201 -3.32 -11.01 14.47
C ARG A 201 -2.10 -10.83 13.58
N LEU A 202 -1.15 -10.00 14.04
CA LEU A 202 0.10 -9.73 13.34
C LEU A 202 0.87 -11.01 12.98
N ALA A 203 0.98 -11.94 13.93
CA ALA A 203 1.68 -13.20 13.71
C ALA A 203 1.03 -14.07 12.61
N GLU A 204 -0.27 -13.94 12.37
CA GLU A 204 -0.98 -14.68 11.32
C GLU A 204 -0.58 -14.20 9.93
N ALA A 205 -0.37 -12.89 9.73
CA ALA A 205 0.10 -12.35 8.47
C ALA A 205 1.52 -12.86 8.12
N PHE A 206 2.41 -12.88 9.12
CA PHE A 206 3.76 -13.46 8.95
C PHE A 206 3.72 -14.96 8.67
N ALA A 207 2.93 -15.72 9.45
CA ALA A 207 2.80 -17.17 9.26
C ALA A 207 2.20 -17.52 7.90
N PHE A 208 1.20 -16.75 7.43
CA PHE A 208 0.58 -16.92 6.13
C PHE A 208 1.58 -16.81 4.97
N LEU A 209 2.45 -15.80 5.04
CA LEU A 209 3.47 -15.55 4.02
C LEU A 209 4.65 -16.52 4.16
N ALA A 210 5.08 -16.84 5.38
CA ALA A 210 6.13 -17.82 5.62
C ALA A 210 5.75 -19.22 5.10
N ALA A 211 4.49 -19.66 5.30
CA ALA A 211 3.97 -20.92 4.78
C ALA A 211 4.00 -20.99 3.23
N ARG A 212 3.99 -19.82 2.55
CA ARG A 212 4.14 -19.69 1.09
C ARG A 212 5.59 -19.44 0.64
N GLY A 213 6.56 -19.61 1.54
CA GLY A 213 7.98 -19.45 1.23
C GLY A 213 8.42 -18.00 1.02
N TYR A 214 7.74 -17.02 1.62
CA TYR A 214 8.22 -15.64 1.65
C TYR A 214 9.13 -15.40 2.84
N ARG A 215 10.17 -14.59 2.64
CA ARG A 215 11.07 -14.10 3.70
C ARG A 215 10.78 -12.64 3.97
N ALA A 216 10.77 -12.26 5.26
CA ALA A 216 10.51 -10.91 5.71
C ALA A 216 11.81 -10.10 5.84
N PHE A 217 11.77 -8.83 5.44
CA PHE A 217 12.87 -7.88 5.55
C PHE A 217 12.37 -6.52 6.03
N ARG A 218 13.25 -5.78 6.72
CA ARG A 218 13.04 -4.37 7.05
C ARG A 218 13.99 -3.47 6.27
N PHE A 219 13.52 -2.27 5.97
CA PHE A 219 14.35 -1.22 5.41
C PHE A 219 15.30 -0.67 6.49
N GLU A 220 16.57 -0.56 6.12
CA GLU A 220 17.60 0.07 6.92
C GLU A 220 18.22 1.27 6.20
N ALA A 221 18.97 2.09 6.94
CA ALA A 221 19.66 3.22 6.36
C ALA A 221 20.59 2.79 5.22
N GLY A 222 20.70 3.60 4.17
CA GLY A 222 21.52 3.30 3.01
C GLY A 222 20.86 2.42 1.95
N ALA A 223 19.51 2.34 1.95
CA ALA A 223 18.70 1.56 0.99
C ALA A 223 18.91 0.04 1.06
N SER A 224 19.41 -0.48 2.19
CA SER A 224 19.54 -1.91 2.45
C SER A 224 18.25 -2.50 3.04
N LEU A 225 18.10 -3.82 2.90
CA LEU A 225 17.05 -4.60 3.55
C LEU A 225 17.71 -5.63 4.47
N ALA A 226 17.34 -5.63 5.74
CA ALA A 226 17.78 -6.62 6.71
C ALA A 226 16.70 -7.69 6.93
N PRO A 227 17.06 -8.97 7.01
CA PRO A 227 16.11 -10.04 7.29
C PRO A 227 15.52 -9.89 8.70
N VAL A 228 14.25 -10.26 8.84
CA VAL A 228 13.52 -10.21 10.11
C VAL A 228 12.99 -11.60 10.44
N ALA A 229 13.30 -12.07 11.65
CA ALA A 229 12.88 -13.39 12.14
C ALA A 229 11.56 -13.34 12.93
N GLU A 230 11.25 -12.21 13.55
CA GLU A 230 10.11 -12.08 14.45
C GLU A 230 9.08 -11.06 13.91
N SER A 231 7.81 -11.33 14.18
CA SER A 231 6.72 -10.40 13.85
C SER A 231 6.75 -9.17 14.76
N ALA A 232 6.69 -7.98 14.15
CA ALA A 232 6.67 -6.70 14.84
C ALA A 232 5.84 -5.68 14.04
N ASP A 233 5.51 -4.54 14.64
CA ASP A 233 4.86 -3.42 13.94
C ASP A 233 5.84 -2.73 12.99
N GLY A 234 5.34 -2.29 11.82
CA GLY A 234 6.09 -1.47 10.86
C GLY A 234 5.94 -1.91 9.41
N ASP A 235 6.83 -1.35 8.57
CA ASP A 235 6.90 -1.64 7.13
C ASP A 235 7.79 -2.84 6.87
N PHE A 236 7.24 -3.87 6.22
CA PHE A 236 7.95 -5.09 5.88
C PHE A 236 7.93 -5.36 4.39
N TRP A 237 9.09 -5.74 3.89
CA TRP A 237 9.26 -6.30 2.55
C TRP A 237 9.20 -7.81 2.64
N PHE A 238 8.26 -8.43 1.94
CA PHE A 238 8.20 -9.87 1.83
C PHE A 238 8.63 -10.26 0.40
N ILE A 239 9.67 -11.08 0.33
CA ILE A 239 10.29 -11.48 -0.92
C ILE A 239 10.25 -13.00 -1.00
N PRO A 240 9.79 -13.61 -2.11
CA PRO A 240 9.84 -15.06 -2.30
C PRO A 240 11.26 -15.60 -2.07
N ALA A 241 11.39 -16.73 -1.38
CA ALA A 241 12.72 -17.26 -1.01
C ALA A 241 13.56 -17.66 -2.23
N GLU A 242 12.92 -18.03 -3.34
CA GLU A 242 13.53 -18.33 -4.63
C GLU A 242 13.97 -17.09 -5.42
N ASP A 243 13.49 -15.90 -5.06
CA ASP A 243 13.86 -14.65 -5.72
C ASP A 243 15.33 -14.31 -5.42
N PRO A 244 16.16 -14.02 -6.46
CA PRO A 244 17.54 -13.61 -6.23
C PRO A 244 17.71 -12.46 -5.23
N ALA A 245 16.73 -11.54 -5.16
CA ALA A 245 16.74 -10.44 -4.21
C ALA A 245 16.65 -10.88 -2.73
N ALA A 246 16.06 -12.06 -2.45
CA ALA A 246 15.98 -12.61 -1.10
C ALA A 246 17.34 -13.13 -0.57
N ASN A 247 18.26 -13.45 -1.48
CA ASN A 247 19.58 -14.02 -1.18
C ASN A 247 20.73 -13.04 -1.45
N ALA A 248 20.47 -11.96 -2.19
CA ALA A 248 21.45 -10.91 -2.40
C ALA A 248 21.68 -10.19 -1.06
N ASN A 249 22.96 -9.93 -0.73
CA ASN A 249 23.30 -9.02 0.35
C ASN A 249 22.82 -7.63 -0.09
N LEU A 250 21.64 -7.19 0.35
CA LEU A 250 20.98 -5.98 -0.10
C LEU A 250 21.62 -4.70 0.52
N SER A 251 22.91 -4.80 0.91
CA SER A 251 23.75 -3.67 1.27
C SER A 251 24.05 -2.80 0.04
N PRO A 252 24.13 -1.47 0.19
CA PRO A 252 24.52 -0.60 -0.91
C PRO A 252 25.92 -0.99 -1.40
N GLN A 253 26.06 -1.20 -2.70
CA GLN A 253 27.38 -1.32 -3.31
C GLN A 253 28.12 0.00 -3.01
N ARG A 254 29.17 -0.07 -2.21
CA ARG A 254 30.14 1.02 -2.10
C ARG A 254 30.75 1.16 -3.50
N HIS A 255 30.42 2.20 -4.21
CA HIS A 255 31.25 2.62 -5.34
C HIS A 255 32.63 2.89 -4.78
N GLY A 256 33.53 1.96 -5.02
CA GLY A 256 34.95 2.14 -4.70
C GLY A 256 35.44 3.40 -5.40
N SER A 257 35.77 4.41 -4.61
CA SER A 257 36.70 5.43 -5.05
C SER A 257 38.05 4.73 -5.20
N GLU A 258 38.41 4.36 -6.44
CA GLU A 258 39.80 4.04 -6.76
C GLU A 258 40.63 5.30 -6.43
N PRO A 259 41.67 5.17 -5.62
CA PRO A 259 42.67 6.23 -5.55
C PRO A 259 43.41 6.21 -6.89
N GLY A 260 43.20 7.26 -7.70
CA GLY A 260 44.02 7.50 -8.87
C GLY A 260 45.49 7.70 -8.48
N PRO A 261 46.40 7.38 -9.40
CA PRO A 261 47.86 7.39 -9.19
C PRO A 261 48.41 8.78 -8.92
#